data_c59477a3aad1acd7c3a0b066f9532da3
#
_entry.id   c59477a3aad1acd7c3a0b066f9532da3
#
_cell.length_a   1.000
_cell.length_b   1.000
_cell.length_c   1.000
_cell.angle_alpha   90.00
_cell.angle_beta   90.00
_cell.angle_gamma   90.00
#
_symmetry.space_group_name_H-M   'P 1'
#
loop_
_entity.id
_entity.type
_entity.pdbx_description
1 polymer ?
#
loop_
_entity_poly.entity_id
_entity_poly.type
_entity_poly.pdbx_seq_one_letter_code
_entity_poly.pdbx_strand_id
1 'polypeptide(L)'
;MKKWKRVLSVVMMLIMALTMVTGCSSKKSDEDPAKNVTDDKTATDNGEEPYELVIEVVNISQSFADIEAVQEAINEITVPEINCTVKLMTVPIFEQGTRLSMMVAGNEKIDLVNTGLLTSPSTLVGEGLLADITEYITPTMKELAGDLLAAGTFDGKVYSYPAILYPGTVACLFYDKDLAEQYGIEVPEAISKSEDWENILKQVKDSGMSAYGISLGDGGGASIMEFGANLDGLGDNNTLSYGVVVDPEENTTITNWYESEDFAQLCNDHYDWMQKGYCVPDSLTNGYTTIDSMANGECFAVTSSNSVGMSQAYLSNLTGKNLEMVMVREALLTTGYVNTQSWGVASNSENPEKAVQFLDLLFQNAELANLMNYGIEGSHYAKVDGTQNIVAFPEGKDASTVGYGGDIISWFGDTKTAFQRTPNTDEFFDTIDDYGLEGAKKSLCLGFTFDTSKVATQVAAVQSVVGEYKPTLTTGNVNPDEVIPEFIKALKDAGIDEVIKENQSQLDAWLKTK
;
A
#
# COMPACT_ATOMS: atom_id res chain seq x y z
N MET A 1 -24.62 -16.64 -39.24
CA MET A 1 -23.69 -15.84 -38.41
C MET A 1 -22.33 -15.50 -39.06
N LYS A 2 -22.04 -15.84 -40.32
CA LYS A 2 -20.78 -15.51 -41.02
C LYS A 2 -20.83 -14.28 -41.94
N LYS A 3 -21.99 -13.68 -42.15
CA LYS A 3 -22.15 -12.50 -43.04
C LYS A 3 -22.16 -11.14 -42.30
N TRP A 4 -22.30 -11.13 -40.99
CA TRP A 4 -22.37 -9.86 -40.21
C TRP A 4 -20.98 -9.33 -39.74
N LYS A 5 -19.95 -10.19 -39.71
CA LYS A 5 -18.59 -9.79 -39.35
C LYS A 5 -17.81 -9.05 -40.47
N ARG A 6 -18.31 -9.09 -41.72
CA ARG A 6 -17.68 -8.40 -42.86
C ARG A 6 -18.19 -6.97 -43.11
N VAL A 7 -19.32 -6.60 -42.50
CA VAL A 7 -19.89 -5.27 -42.65
C VAL A 7 -19.32 -4.28 -41.59
N LEU A 8 -18.93 -4.79 -40.42
CA LEU A 8 -18.29 -3.94 -39.38
C LEU A 8 -16.86 -3.52 -39.72
N SER A 9 -16.13 -4.28 -40.53
CA SER A 9 -14.73 -3.94 -40.91
C SER A 9 -14.64 -2.85 -42.00
N VAL A 10 -15.69 -2.60 -42.74
CA VAL A 10 -15.70 -1.62 -43.84
C VAL A 10 -16.17 -0.24 -43.35
N VAL A 11 -16.96 -0.18 -42.28
CA VAL A 11 -17.45 1.09 -41.70
C VAL A 11 -16.36 1.77 -40.85
N MET A 12 -15.39 1.02 -40.32
CA MET A 12 -14.31 1.56 -39.48
C MET A 12 -13.14 2.15 -40.30
N MET A 13 -13.06 1.88 -41.61
CA MET A 13 -12.03 2.46 -42.52
C MET A 13 -12.46 3.73 -43.26
N LEU A 14 -13.68 4.20 -43.10
CA LEU A 14 -14.20 5.36 -43.82
C LEU A 14 -14.36 6.64 -42.98
N ILE A 15 -13.97 6.61 -41.68
CA ILE A 15 -14.04 7.75 -40.77
C ILE A 15 -12.68 8.46 -40.57
N MET A 16 -11.59 7.95 -41.15
CA MET A 16 -10.25 8.53 -41.00
C MET A 16 -9.77 9.43 -42.16
N ALA A 17 -10.65 9.90 -43.03
CA ALA A 17 -10.22 10.66 -44.21
C ALA A 17 -11.06 11.92 -44.48
N LEU A 18 -11.38 12.74 -43.45
CA LEU A 18 -11.92 14.10 -43.70
C LEU A 18 -11.74 14.99 -42.48
N THR A 19 -10.57 15.57 -42.28
CA THR A 19 -10.39 16.91 -41.67
C THR A 19 -8.95 17.37 -41.85
N MET A 20 -8.66 17.91 -43.02
CA MET A 20 -7.61 18.91 -43.23
C MET A 20 -8.21 20.03 -44.08
N VAL A 21 -7.86 21.23 -43.70
CA VAL A 21 -7.99 22.52 -44.42
C VAL A 21 -9.02 23.48 -43.83
N THR A 22 -8.51 24.49 -43.21
CA THR A 22 -8.63 25.95 -43.35
C THR A 22 -8.28 26.56 -42.00
N GLY A 23 -7.37 27.47 -41.76
CA GLY A 23 -6.84 28.55 -42.58
C GLY A 23 -7.10 29.88 -41.88
N CYS A 24 -6.05 30.55 -41.40
CA CYS A 24 -5.86 31.86 -40.84
C CYS A 24 -6.97 32.91 -41.02
N SER A 25 -7.19 33.75 -39.98
CA SER A 25 -7.12 35.23 -40.14
C SER A 25 -7.17 35.97 -38.82
N SER A 26 -6.24 36.86 -38.64
CA SER A 26 -6.01 37.86 -37.62
C SER A 26 -7.07 38.97 -37.61
N LYS A 27 -7.41 39.57 -36.45
CA LYS A 27 -7.57 41.01 -36.28
C LYS A 27 -7.43 41.46 -34.83
N LYS A 28 -6.64 42.50 -34.66
CA LYS A 28 -6.41 43.36 -33.49
C LYS A 28 -7.56 44.34 -33.27
N SER A 29 -7.71 44.80 -32.03
CA SER A 29 -7.98 46.18 -31.54
C SER A 29 -8.13 46.12 -30.02
N ASP A 30 -7.28 46.66 -29.25
CA ASP A 30 -6.94 48.02 -28.80
C ASP A 30 -7.71 48.50 -27.58
N GLU A 31 -6.88 48.89 -26.55
CA GLU A 31 -7.01 49.92 -25.49
C GLU A 31 -7.93 49.66 -24.29
N ASP A 32 -7.44 49.52 -23.09
CA ASP A 32 -6.70 50.25 -22.00
C ASP A 32 -7.65 51.10 -21.11
N PRO A 33 -7.33 51.57 -19.86
CA PRO A 33 -6.31 51.16 -18.89
C PRO A 33 -6.78 51.10 -17.38
N ALA A 34 -5.92 50.50 -16.57
CA ALA A 34 -5.50 50.83 -15.20
C ALA A 34 -6.49 50.76 -14.01
N LYS A 35 -6.06 49.92 -13.02
CA LYS A 35 -5.83 50.42 -11.64
C LYS A 35 -4.84 49.49 -10.92
N ASN A 36 -3.76 50.13 -10.48
CA ASN A 36 -2.79 49.64 -9.51
C ASN A 36 -3.43 49.26 -8.17
N VAL A 37 -3.05 48.09 -7.63
CA VAL A 37 -2.80 47.94 -6.18
C VAL A 37 -1.55 47.06 -6.07
N THR A 38 -0.51 47.67 -5.53
CA THR A 38 0.72 47.05 -5.07
C THR A 38 0.47 46.21 -3.83
N ASP A 39 0.87 44.94 -3.85
CA ASP A 39 1.44 44.34 -2.65
C ASP A 39 2.52 43.34 -3.04
N ASP A 40 3.65 43.54 -2.40
CA ASP A 40 4.97 43.03 -2.63
C ASP A 40 5.06 41.62 -2.04
N LYS A 41 5.12 40.59 -2.87
CA LYS A 41 5.74 39.30 -2.51
C LYS A 41 6.60 38.88 -3.69
N THR A 42 7.91 38.87 -3.46
CA THR A 42 8.96 38.46 -4.37
C THR A 42 8.73 37.03 -4.85
N ALA A 43 8.00 36.89 -5.96
CA ALA A 43 8.10 35.71 -6.81
C ALA A 43 9.36 35.87 -7.65
N THR A 44 10.24 34.91 -7.65
CA THR A 44 11.33 34.78 -8.60
C THR A 44 10.74 34.39 -9.96
N ASP A 45 10.17 35.36 -10.65
CA ASP A 45 9.77 35.21 -12.06
C ASP A 45 11.06 35.19 -12.92
N ASN A 46 11.56 34.01 -13.20
CA ASN A 46 12.69 33.80 -14.10
C ASN A 46 12.27 33.83 -15.57
N GLY A 47 10.99 34.06 -15.89
CA GLY A 47 10.47 34.12 -17.26
C GLY A 47 10.46 32.77 -18.01
N GLU A 48 10.70 31.67 -17.30
CA GLU A 48 10.58 30.32 -17.84
C GLU A 48 9.16 29.78 -17.66
N GLU A 49 8.63 29.13 -18.68
CA GLU A 49 7.34 28.44 -18.61
C GLU A 49 7.42 27.34 -17.53
N PRO A 50 6.38 27.20 -16.68
CA PRO A 50 6.36 26.13 -15.67
C PRO A 50 6.49 24.75 -16.31
N TYR A 51 7.30 23.88 -15.70
CA TYR A 51 7.41 22.49 -16.13
C TYR A 51 6.15 21.71 -15.74
N GLU A 52 5.49 21.07 -16.71
CA GLU A 52 4.37 20.17 -16.42
C GLU A 52 4.92 18.84 -15.86
N LEU A 53 4.65 18.57 -14.59
CA LEU A 53 5.02 17.33 -13.91
C LEU A 53 3.86 16.32 -14.01
N VAL A 54 4.10 15.16 -14.62
CA VAL A 54 3.10 14.08 -14.72
C VAL A 54 3.30 13.13 -13.54
N ILE A 55 2.27 13.04 -12.67
CA ILE A 55 2.30 12.26 -11.43
C ILE A 55 1.27 11.14 -11.53
N GLU A 56 1.71 9.90 -11.32
CA GLU A 56 0.82 8.76 -11.17
C GLU A 56 0.04 8.85 -9.86
N VAL A 57 -1.27 8.65 -9.94
CA VAL A 57 -2.15 8.49 -8.80
C VAL A 57 -2.84 7.13 -8.91
N VAL A 58 -2.51 6.22 -8.01
CA VAL A 58 -3.07 4.87 -8.02
C VAL A 58 -4.53 4.91 -7.63
N ASN A 59 -5.39 4.31 -8.46
CA ASN A 59 -6.81 4.19 -8.22
C ASN A 59 -7.13 2.76 -7.77
N ILE A 60 -7.63 2.61 -6.54
CA ILE A 60 -8.13 1.34 -6.00
C ILE A 60 -9.64 1.28 -6.17
N SER A 61 -10.36 2.32 -5.72
CA SER A 61 -11.83 2.44 -5.82
C SER A 61 -12.32 3.88 -5.69
N GLN A 62 -11.40 4.85 -5.68
CA GLN A 62 -11.70 6.26 -5.42
C GLN A 62 -12.34 6.94 -6.62
N SER A 63 -13.06 8.04 -6.35
CA SER A 63 -13.52 8.95 -7.39
C SER A 63 -12.46 10.00 -7.70
N PHE A 64 -12.29 10.31 -8.97
CA PHE A 64 -11.42 11.37 -9.49
C PHE A 64 -12.18 12.27 -10.50
N ALA A 65 -13.50 12.40 -10.32
CA ALA A 65 -14.33 13.22 -11.21
C ALA A 65 -13.92 14.70 -11.19
N ASP A 66 -13.44 15.20 -10.05
CA ASP A 66 -13.06 16.60 -9.85
C ASP A 66 -11.53 16.80 -9.88
N ILE A 67 -10.78 15.87 -10.50
CA ILE A 67 -9.31 15.88 -10.52
C ILE A 67 -8.73 17.17 -11.11
N GLU A 68 -9.38 17.76 -12.12
CA GLU A 68 -8.93 19.01 -12.76
C GLU A 68 -8.97 20.18 -11.77
N ALA A 69 -10.02 20.30 -10.96
CA ALA A 69 -10.12 21.36 -9.95
C ALA A 69 -9.04 21.19 -8.85
N VAL A 70 -8.72 19.95 -8.49
CA VAL A 70 -7.65 19.66 -7.53
C VAL A 70 -6.28 20.00 -8.13
N GLN A 71 -6.03 19.68 -9.39
CA GLN A 71 -4.80 20.08 -10.10
C GLN A 71 -4.63 21.61 -10.13
N GLU A 72 -5.70 22.36 -10.39
CA GLU A 72 -5.65 23.82 -10.37
C GLU A 72 -5.24 24.33 -8.97
N ALA A 73 -5.84 23.80 -7.90
CA ALA A 73 -5.49 24.17 -6.54
C ALA A 73 -4.03 23.81 -6.18
N ILE A 74 -3.54 22.65 -6.62
CA ILE A 74 -2.14 22.26 -6.45
C ILE A 74 -1.22 23.24 -7.19
N ASN A 75 -1.57 23.65 -8.40
CA ASN A 75 -0.77 24.58 -9.20
C ASN A 75 -0.65 25.97 -8.56
N GLU A 76 -1.62 26.40 -7.75
CA GLU A 76 -1.52 27.64 -6.97
C GLU A 76 -0.37 27.59 -5.96
N ILE A 77 0.03 26.40 -5.51
CA ILE A 77 1.17 26.18 -4.61
C ILE A 77 2.45 25.90 -5.41
N THR A 78 2.40 24.99 -6.37
CA THR A 78 3.62 24.47 -7.01
C THR A 78 4.25 25.42 -8.02
N VAL A 79 3.45 26.26 -8.67
CA VAL A 79 4.00 27.24 -9.62
C VAL A 79 4.87 28.28 -8.92
N PRO A 80 4.43 28.98 -7.84
CA PRO A 80 5.28 29.94 -7.16
C PRO A 80 6.46 29.31 -6.40
N GLU A 81 6.32 28.09 -5.88
CA GLU A 81 7.35 27.48 -5.03
C GLU A 81 8.46 26.79 -5.84
N ILE A 82 8.09 26.05 -6.90
CA ILE A 82 9.02 25.22 -7.66
C ILE A 82 8.91 25.39 -9.18
N ASN A 83 8.15 26.37 -9.68
CA ASN A 83 7.89 26.60 -11.10
C ASN A 83 7.44 25.32 -11.85
N CYS A 84 6.44 24.61 -11.29
CA CYS A 84 5.83 23.42 -11.88
C CYS A 84 4.31 23.52 -11.90
N THR A 85 3.70 23.03 -12.97
CA THR A 85 2.29 22.60 -12.95
C THR A 85 2.24 21.09 -12.81
N VAL A 86 1.10 20.56 -12.28
CA VAL A 86 0.92 19.12 -12.16
C VAL A 86 -0.15 18.61 -13.09
N LYS A 87 0.06 17.40 -13.61
CA LYS A 87 -0.93 16.59 -14.27
C LYS A 87 -1.06 15.28 -13.50
N LEU A 88 -2.17 15.09 -12.80
CA LEU A 88 -2.46 13.87 -12.08
C LEU A 88 -3.01 12.82 -13.04
N MET A 89 -2.33 11.69 -13.17
CA MET A 89 -2.71 10.59 -14.04
C MET A 89 -3.17 9.41 -13.20
N THR A 90 -4.47 9.12 -13.23
CA THR A 90 -5.03 7.97 -12.50
C THR A 90 -4.73 6.66 -13.21
N VAL A 91 -4.24 5.68 -12.45
CA VAL A 91 -3.92 4.33 -12.94
C VAL A 91 -4.59 3.30 -12.04
N PRO A 92 -5.41 2.36 -12.59
CA PRO A 92 -5.93 1.26 -11.80
C PRO A 92 -4.80 0.44 -11.19
N ILE A 93 -4.92 0.07 -9.92
CA ILE A 93 -3.84 -0.59 -9.17
C ILE A 93 -3.29 -1.82 -9.89
N PHE A 94 -4.16 -2.67 -10.46
CA PHE A 94 -3.73 -3.90 -11.15
C PHE A 94 -3.08 -3.67 -12.53
N GLU A 95 -3.14 -2.45 -13.06
CA GLU A 95 -2.51 -2.08 -14.34
C GLU A 95 -1.16 -1.38 -14.16
N GLN A 96 -0.82 -0.98 -12.94
CA GLN A 96 0.29 -0.08 -12.63
C GLN A 96 1.62 -0.52 -13.26
N GLY A 97 2.13 -1.72 -12.93
CA GLY A 97 3.43 -2.18 -13.43
C GLY A 97 3.48 -2.32 -14.95
N THR A 98 2.42 -2.85 -15.57
CA THR A 98 2.34 -2.99 -17.03
C THR A 98 2.29 -1.62 -17.71
N ARG A 99 1.54 -0.67 -17.14
CA ARG A 99 1.39 0.66 -17.70
C ARG A 99 2.70 1.45 -17.65
N LEU A 100 3.40 1.44 -16.52
CA LEU A 100 4.71 2.07 -16.40
C LEU A 100 5.70 1.53 -17.44
N SER A 101 5.80 0.21 -17.57
CA SER A 101 6.68 -0.43 -18.56
C SER A 101 6.35 0.00 -19.99
N MET A 102 5.06 0.09 -20.34
CA MET A 102 4.64 0.56 -21.66
C MET A 102 4.94 2.05 -21.90
N MET A 103 4.71 2.91 -20.90
CA MET A 103 4.99 4.35 -21.00
C MET A 103 6.47 4.63 -21.17
N VAL A 104 7.33 3.97 -20.37
CA VAL A 104 8.79 4.10 -20.50
C VAL A 104 9.26 3.59 -21.87
N ALA A 105 8.79 2.40 -22.30
CA ALA A 105 9.17 1.85 -23.61
C ALA A 105 8.66 2.71 -24.79
N GLY A 106 7.51 3.34 -24.65
CA GLY A 106 6.91 4.25 -25.64
C GLY A 106 7.45 5.69 -25.58
N ASN A 107 8.33 6.00 -24.62
CA ASN A 107 8.76 7.35 -24.28
C ASN A 107 7.57 8.30 -24.06
N GLU A 108 6.48 7.78 -23.46
CA GLU A 108 5.32 8.57 -23.05
C GLU A 108 5.66 9.25 -21.73
N LYS A 109 5.37 10.56 -21.61
CA LYS A 109 5.78 11.37 -20.47
C LYS A 109 5.15 10.86 -19.18
N ILE A 110 5.98 10.57 -18.19
CA ILE A 110 5.64 10.32 -16.80
C ILE A 110 6.87 10.67 -15.96
N ASP A 111 6.65 11.32 -14.81
CA ASP A 111 7.74 11.80 -13.97
C ASP A 111 7.75 11.07 -12.62
N LEU A 112 6.67 11.15 -11.85
CA LEU A 112 6.57 10.52 -10.54
C LEU A 112 5.62 9.33 -10.57
N VAL A 113 6.08 8.21 -10.01
CA VAL A 113 5.33 6.97 -9.91
C VAL A 113 5.34 6.45 -8.48
N ASN A 114 4.21 5.93 -8.04
CA ASN A 114 4.17 5.16 -6.81
C ASN A 114 4.77 3.77 -7.08
N THR A 115 5.61 3.30 -6.17
CA THR A 115 6.26 2.00 -6.27
C THR A 115 5.90 1.13 -5.06
N GLY A 116 5.95 -0.18 -5.23
CA GLY A 116 5.84 -1.12 -4.11
C GLY A 116 4.47 -1.70 -3.84
N LEU A 117 3.37 -1.15 -4.36
CA LEU A 117 2.03 -1.71 -4.13
C LEU A 117 1.90 -3.12 -4.72
N LEU A 118 2.21 -3.29 -6.00
CA LEU A 118 2.20 -4.60 -6.68
C LEU A 118 3.56 -4.96 -7.28
N THR A 119 4.42 -3.96 -7.51
CA THR A 119 5.76 -4.18 -8.09
C THR A 119 6.80 -3.48 -7.22
N SER A 120 7.72 -4.25 -6.66
CA SER A 120 8.74 -3.72 -5.76
C SER A 120 9.69 -2.73 -6.46
N PRO A 121 10.22 -1.73 -5.74
CA PRO A 121 11.25 -0.84 -6.29
C PRO A 121 12.43 -1.60 -6.88
N SER A 122 12.87 -2.70 -6.27
CA SER A 122 13.97 -3.52 -6.78
C SER A 122 13.70 -4.12 -8.15
N THR A 123 12.47 -4.58 -8.38
CA THR A 123 12.04 -5.09 -9.70
C THR A 123 12.10 -3.97 -10.73
N LEU A 124 11.54 -2.81 -10.42
CA LEU A 124 11.51 -1.66 -11.33
C LEU A 124 12.93 -1.14 -11.65
N VAL A 125 13.83 -1.16 -10.67
CA VAL A 125 15.26 -0.84 -10.88
C VAL A 125 15.94 -1.87 -11.77
N GLY A 126 15.71 -3.16 -11.52
CA GLY A 126 16.24 -4.26 -12.34
C GLY A 126 15.79 -4.20 -13.80
N GLU A 127 14.58 -3.72 -14.05
CA GLU A 127 14.01 -3.50 -15.41
C GLU A 127 14.41 -2.15 -16.03
N GLY A 128 15.14 -1.29 -15.29
CA GLY A 128 15.58 0.01 -15.78
C GLY A 128 14.45 1.04 -15.89
N LEU A 129 13.38 0.90 -15.12
CA LEU A 129 12.19 1.75 -15.19
C LEU A 129 12.27 2.98 -14.28
N LEU A 130 13.22 3.01 -13.31
CA LEU A 130 13.43 4.13 -12.41
C LEU A 130 14.75 4.85 -12.69
N ALA A 131 14.75 6.15 -12.48
CA ALA A 131 15.94 7.00 -12.55
C ALA A 131 16.72 6.98 -11.22
N ASP A 132 18.04 7.13 -11.30
CA ASP A 132 18.91 7.43 -10.15
C ASP A 132 18.65 8.88 -9.69
N ILE A 133 18.12 9.04 -8.48
CA ILE A 133 17.77 10.34 -7.91
C ILE A 133 18.72 10.78 -6.78
N THR A 134 19.84 10.09 -6.61
CA THR A 134 20.80 10.28 -5.50
C THR A 134 21.24 11.74 -5.36
N GLU A 135 21.54 12.42 -6.46
CA GLU A 135 22.05 13.80 -6.44
C GLU A 135 20.98 14.84 -6.10
N TYR A 136 19.69 14.50 -6.25
CA TYR A 136 18.57 15.40 -5.98
C TYR A 136 17.99 15.28 -4.56
N ILE A 137 18.37 14.21 -3.82
CA ILE A 137 17.90 14.02 -2.44
C ILE A 137 18.50 15.09 -1.52
N THR A 138 17.64 15.95 -1.01
CA THR A 138 18.03 17.07 -0.16
C THR A 138 18.47 16.64 1.25
N PRO A 139 19.19 17.48 2.00
CA PRO A 139 19.46 17.21 3.41
C PRO A 139 18.19 17.01 4.25
N THR A 140 17.13 17.78 3.98
CA THR A 140 15.84 17.67 4.66
C THR A 140 15.18 16.33 4.37
N MET A 141 15.14 15.88 3.11
CA MET A 141 14.63 14.55 2.75
C MET A 141 15.41 13.44 3.45
N LYS A 142 16.74 13.55 3.56
CA LYS A 142 17.57 12.57 4.28
C LYS A 142 17.25 12.52 5.76
N GLU A 143 17.04 13.68 6.39
CA GLU A 143 16.68 13.79 7.79
C GLU A 143 15.29 13.18 8.06
N LEU A 144 14.30 13.51 7.24
CA LEU A 144 12.94 12.99 7.35
C LEU A 144 12.87 11.48 7.16
N ALA A 145 13.52 10.95 6.13
CA ALA A 145 13.49 9.53 5.84
C ALA A 145 14.37 8.70 6.81
N GLY A 146 15.45 9.28 7.32
CA GLY A 146 16.37 8.57 8.22
C GLY A 146 16.80 7.21 7.64
N ASP A 147 16.72 6.16 8.46
CA ASP A 147 17.08 4.79 8.05
C ASP A 147 16.18 4.21 6.95
N LEU A 148 14.96 4.76 6.75
CA LEU A 148 14.02 4.26 5.73
C LEU A 148 14.55 4.47 4.31
N LEU A 149 15.41 5.47 4.10
CA LEU A 149 16.00 5.72 2.78
C LEU A 149 16.82 4.53 2.26
N ALA A 150 17.34 3.71 3.17
CA ALA A 150 18.07 2.49 2.82
C ALA A 150 17.22 1.51 2.01
N ALA A 151 15.91 1.44 2.25
CA ALA A 151 15.00 0.55 1.54
C ALA A 151 14.85 0.89 0.04
N GLY A 152 15.03 2.16 -0.33
CA GLY A 152 15.01 2.64 -1.72
C GLY A 152 16.40 2.80 -2.35
N THR A 153 17.45 2.33 -1.67
CA THR A 153 18.86 2.49 -2.10
C THR A 153 19.40 1.16 -2.62
N PHE A 154 19.81 1.13 -3.88
CA PHE A 154 20.35 -0.05 -4.58
C PHE A 154 21.76 0.29 -5.10
N ASP A 155 22.75 -0.55 -4.79
CA ASP A 155 24.15 -0.31 -5.16
C ASP A 155 24.69 1.08 -4.82
N GLY A 156 24.27 1.61 -3.67
CA GLY A 156 24.65 2.94 -3.18
C GLY A 156 23.96 4.12 -3.86
N LYS A 157 22.96 3.88 -4.68
CA LYS A 157 22.16 4.88 -5.41
C LYS A 157 20.70 4.85 -4.96
N VAL A 158 20.12 6.01 -4.78
CA VAL A 158 18.70 6.16 -4.40
C VAL A 158 17.86 6.15 -5.67
N TYR A 159 16.88 5.24 -5.73
CA TYR A 159 15.91 5.12 -6.81
C TYR A 159 14.48 5.33 -6.36
N SER A 160 14.21 5.17 -5.06
CA SER A 160 12.90 5.46 -4.51
C SER A 160 13.00 6.12 -3.13
N TYR A 161 11.97 6.89 -2.80
CA TYR A 161 11.82 7.61 -1.54
C TYR A 161 10.56 7.08 -0.81
N PRO A 162 10.58 6.81 0.50
CA PRO A 162 9.42 6.29 1.20
C PRO A 162 8.24 7.26 1.09
N ALA A 163 7.08 6.77 0.66
CA ALA A 163 5.87 7.57 0.58
C ALA A 163 5.29 7.85 1.97
N ILE A 164 5.52 6.92 2.89
CA ILE A 164 5.09 7.01 4.29
C ILE A 164 6.32 6.99 5.17
N LEU A 165 6.44 7.99 6.06
CA LEU A 165 7.57 8.10 6.99
C LEU A 165 7.40 7.23 8.25
N TYR A 166 6.21 6.64 8.44
CA TYR A 166 5.85 5.80 9.59
C TYR A 166 5.33 4.44 9.11
N PRO A 167 6.17 3.64 8.42
CA PRO A 167 5.73 2.41 7.76
C PRO A 167 5.66 1.20 8.69
N GLY A 168 5.81 1.35 9.99
CA GLY A 168 5.68 0.28 10.96
C GLY A 168 4.27 -0.30 10.93
N THR A 169 4.20 -1.63 10.95
CA THR A 169 2.95 -2.36 10.87
C THR A 169 2.82 -3.28 12.06
N VAL A 170 1.71 -3.16 12.79
CA VAL A 170 1.32 -4.09 13.85
C VAL A 170 0.35 -5.14 13.30
N ALA A 171 0.37 -6.35 13.84
CA ALA A 171 -0.66 -7.34 13.57
C ALA A 171 -1.75 -7.25 14.63
N CYS A 172 -3.00 -7.18 14.20
CA CYS A 172 -4.15 -6.93 15.08
C CYS A 172 -5.31 -7.87 14.80
N LEU A 173 -6.07 -8.17 15.86
CA LEU A 173 -7.45 -8.63 15.79
C LEU A 173 -8.36 -7.39 15.82
N PHE A 174 -9.29 -7.29 14.89
CA PHE A 174 -10.39 -6.34 14.92
C PHE A 174 -11.69 -7.10 15.16
N TYR A 175 -12.48 -6.69 16.16
CA TYR A 175 -13.73 -7.35 16.49
C TYR A 175 -14.88 -6.36 16.61
N ASP A 176 -16.11 -6.83 16.38
CA ASP A 176 -17.33 -6.05 16.52
C ASP A 176 -17.62 -5.82 18.01
N LYS A 177 -17.37 -4.59 18.49
CA LYS A 177 -17.53 -4.18 19.88
C LYS A 177 -18.99 -4.29 20.33
N ASP A 178 -19.92 -3.91 19.45
CA ASP A 178 -21.35 -3.94 19.79
C ASP A 178 -21.82 -5.40 20.00
N LEU A 179 -21.31 -6.33 19.20
CA LEU A 179 -21.58 -7.76 19.42
C LEU A 179 -20.91 -8.29 20.69
N ALA A 180 -19.67 -7.86 20.98
CA ALA A 180 -18.97 -8.24 22.20
C ALA A 180 -19.78 -7.82 23.44
N GLU A 181 -20.25 -6.57 23.49
CA GLU A 181 -21.07 -6.05 24.57
C GLU A 181 -22.43 -6.75 24.66
N GLN A 182 -23.09 -6.96 23.50
CA GLN A 182 -24.41 -7.60 23.45
C GLN A 182 -24.40 -9.05 23.96
N TYR A 183 -23.35 -9.81 23.65
CA TYR A 183 -23.25 -11.23 23.96
C TYR A 183 -22.34 -11.54 25.14
N GLY A 184 -21.69 -10.52 25.74
CA GLY A 184 -20.79 -10.66 26.87
C GLY A 184 -19.50 -11.42 26.52
N ILE A 185 -18.95 -11.19 25.34
CA ILE A 185 -17.68 -11.77 24.90
C ILE A 185 -16.53 -10.96 25.52
N GLU A 186 -15.70 -11.66 26.28
CA GLU A 186 -14.49 -11.07 26.86
C GLU A 186 -13.31 -11.23 25.92
N VAL A 187 -12.77 -10.11 25.44
CA VAL A 187 -11.57 -10.06 24.60
C VAL A 187 -10.41 -9.50 25.42
N PRO A 188 -9.24 -10.16 25.45
CA PRO A 188 -8.11 -9.69 26.26
C PRO A 188 -7.48 -8.41 25.66
N GLU A 189 -6.72 -7.66 26.45
CA GLU A 189 -6.01 -6.44 26.01
C GLU A 189 -4.90 -6.75 24.98
N ALA A 190 -4.36 -7.96 24.98
CA ALA A 190 -3.39 -8.45 24.02
C ALA A 190 -3.56 -9.95 23.78
N ILE A 191 -3.25 -10.40 22.57
CA ILE A 191 -3.23 -11.81 22.17
C ILE A 191 -1.79 -12.24 21.97
N SER A 192 -1.32 -13.21 22.75
CA SER A 192 0.07 -13.64 22.70
C SER A 192 0.26 -15.14 22.44
N LYS A 193 -0.80 -15.91 22.49
CA LYS A 193 -0.77 -17.38 22.33
C LYS A 193 -2.07 -17.92 21.76
N SER A 194 -1.99 -19.13 21.22
CA SER A 194 -3.11 -19.86 20.60
C SER A 194 -4.34 -20.00 21.51
N GLU A 195 -4.13 -20.20 22.82
CA GLU A 195 -5.21 -20.31 23.79
C GLU A 195 -6.05 -19.04 23.94
N ASP A 196 -5.44 -17.86 23.74
CA ASP A 196 -6.16 -16.57 23.80
C ASP A 196 -7.17 -16.49 22.65
N TRP A 197 -6.74 -16.90 21.44
CA TRP A 197 -7.61 -17.01 20.28
C TRP A 197 -8.75 -18.00 20.53
N GLU A 198 -8.42 -19.22 20.95
CA GLU A 198 -9.42 -20.27 21.15
C GLU A 198 -10.47 -19.86 22.19
N ASN A 199 -10.08 -19.15 23.25
CA ASN A 199 -10.99 -18.65 24.25
C ASN A 199 -12.02 -17.66 23.68
N ILE A 200 -11.60 -16.73 22.82
CA ILE A 200 -12.50 -15.80 22.14
C ILE A 200 -13.46 -16.56 21.22
N LEU A 201 -12.92 -17.40 20.34
CA LEU A 201 -13.70 -18.14 19.35
C LEU A 201 -14.72 -19.08 20.01
N LYS A 202 -14.33 -19.71 21.11
CA LYS A 202 -15.23 -20.55 21.90
C LYS A 202 -16.37 -19.76 22.55
N GLN A 203 -16.09 -18.59 23.15
CA GLN A 203 -17.13 -17.74 23.72
C GLN A 203 -18.14 -17.32 22.64
N VAL A 204 -17.66 -16.91 21.43
CA VAL A 204 -18.52 -16.56 20.30
C VAL A 204 -19.43 -17.73 19.94
N LYS A 205 -18.90 -18.95 19.80
CA LYS A 205 -19.68 -20.15 19.50
C LYS A 205 -20.72 -20.46 20.58
N ASP A 206 -20.32 -20.39 21.84
CA ASP A 206 -21.19 -20.75 22.99
C ASP A 206 -22.26 -19.68 23.26
N SER A 207 -22.05 -18.44 22.81
CA SER A 207 -23.02 -17.33 22.98
C SER A 207 -24.31 -17.51 22.19
N GLY A 208 -24.28 -18.34 21.15
CA GLY A 208 -25.41 -18.55 20.26
C GLY A 208 -25.67 -17.43 19.26
N MET A 209 -24.69 -16.50 19.07
CA MET A 209 -24.79 -15.54 17.99
C MET A 209 -24.77 -16.25 16.63
N SER A 210 -25.31 -15.60 15.59
CA SER A 210 -25.37 -16.17 14.25
C SER A 210 -24.03 -16.10 13.51
N ALA A 211 -23.15 -15.16 13.89
CA ALA A 211 -21.84 -15.00 13.30
C ALA A 211 -20.86 -16.08 13.76
N TYR A 212 -19.94 -16.45 12.91
CA TYR A 212 -18.76 -17.24 13.27
C TYR A 212 -17.77 -16.40 14.06
N GLY A 213 -16.82 -17.04 14.75
CA GLY A 213 -15.78 -16.33 15.50
C GLY A 213 -14.87 -15.51 14.60
N ILE A 214 -14.43 -16.10 13.48
CA ILE A 214 -13.46 -15.47 12.59
C ILE A 214 -13.59 -15.98 11.15
N SER A 215 -13.14 -15.17 10.19
CA SER A 215 -12.85 -15.60 8.82
C SER A 215 -11.34 -15.77 8.63
N LEU A 216 -10.90 -16.95 8.17
CA LEU A 216 -9.47 -17.33 8.09
C LEU A 216 -8.79 -16.99 6.77
N GLY A 217 -9.37 -16.13 5.97
CA GLY A 217 -8.70 -15.65 4.77
C GLY A 217 -9.54 -15.71 3.51
N ASP A 218 -9.07 -15.04 2.52
CA ASP A 218 -9.64 -14.74 1.24
C ASP A 218 -8.91 -15.44 0.10
N GLY A 219 -8.57 -16.71 0.31
CA GLY A 219 -8.03 -17.57 -0.75
C GLY A 219 -6.59 -17.27 -1.21
N GLY A 220 -5.96 -16.28 -0.69
CA GLY A 220 -4.59 -15.88 -1.05
C GLY A 220 -3.96 -14.93 -0.06
N GLY A 221 -4.73 -14.50 0.91
CA GLY A 221 -4.27 -13.63 1.97
C GLY A 221 -3.20 -14.29 2.83
N ALA A 222 -2.29 -13.51 3.34
CA ALA A 222 -1.42 -13.94 4.41
C ALA A 222 -2.28 -14.38 5.59
N SER A 223 -2.01 -15.56 6.12
CA SER A 223 -2.70 -15.97 7.33
C SER A 223 -2.36 -15.00 8.45
N ILE A 224 -3.35 -14.77 9.24
CA ILE A 224 -3.35 -13.95 10.45
C ILE A 224 -2.17 -14.15 11.35
N MET A 225 -1.72 -15.38 11.46
CA MET A 225 -0.66 -15.73 12.40
C MET A 225 0.71 -15.53 11.76
N GLU A 226 0.81 -15.54 10.44
CA GLU A 226 2.03 -15.02 9.78
C GLU A 226 2.19 -13.52 10.05
N PHE A 227 1.11 -12.76 10.20
CA PHE A 227 1.16 -11.39 10.70
C PHE A 227 1.53 -11.30 12.18
N GLY A 228 1.10 -12.27 12.99
CA GLY A 228 1.49 -12.39 14.40
C GLY A 228 2.92 -12.87 14.57
N ALA A 229 3.44 -13.66 13.64
CA ALA A 229 4.83 -14.07 13.64
C ALA A 229 5.75 -12.88 13.35
N ASN A 230 6.85 -12.79 14.07
CA ASN A 230 7.84 -11.72 13.93
C ASN A 230 8.81 -12.08 12.79
N LEU A 231 8.39 -11.81 11.54
CA LEU A 231 9.06 -12.24 10.31
C LEU A 231 9.49 -11.08 9.44
N ASP A 232 10.67 -11.18 8.84
CA ASP A 232 11.06 -10.40 7.67
C ASP A 232 11.12 -11.32 6.44
N GLY A 233 10.21 -11.13 5.49
CA GLY A 233 10.13 -11.88 4.24
C GLY A 233 11.11 -11.41 3.17
N LEU A 234 12.02 -10.49 3.49
CA LEU A 234 13.10 -10.00 2.62
C LEU A 234 12.61 -9.51 1.24
N GLY A 235 11.43 -8.89 1.23
CA GLY A 235 10.79 -8.34 0.02
C GLY A 235 9.68 -9.21 -0.57
N ASP A 236 9.47 -10.43 -0.10
CA ASP A 236 8.31 -11.28 -0.43
C ASP A 236 7.50 -11.61 0.83
N ASN A 237 6.61 -10.71 1.21
CA ASN A 237 5.76 -10.89 2.39
C ASN A 237 4.51 -11.76 2.10
N ASN A 238 4.22 -12.07 0.84
CA ASN A 238 3.01 -12.82 0.45
C ASN A 238 3.25 -14.32 0.39
N THR A 239 4.28 -14.73 -0.35
CA THR A 239 4.56 -16.15 -0.57
C THR A 239 5.75 -16.65 0.25
N LEU A 240 6.50 -15.75 0.89
CA LEU A 240 7.71 -16.07 1.67
C LEU A 240 8.68 -16.99 0.91
N SER A 241 8.65 -16.90 -0.43
CA SER A 241 9.41 -17.76 -1.35
C SER A 241 10.92 -17.49 -1.31
N TYR A 242 11.31 -16.37 -0.72
CA TYR A 242 12.72 -16.01 -0.55
C TYR A 242 13.33 -16.61 0.73
N GLY A 243 12.53 -17.34 1.51
CA GLY A 243 12.80 -17.63 2.91
C GLY A 243 12.48 -16.42 3.79
N VAL A 244 12.64 -16.58 5.09
CA VAL A 244 12.36 -15.54 6.07
C VAL A 244 13.46 -15.45 7.12
N VAL A 245 13.60 -14.29 7.74
CA VAL A 245 14.30 -14.14 9.01
C VAL A 245 13.26 -14.07 10.12
N VAL A 246 13.34 -14.99 11.07
CA VAL A 246 12.52 -15.01 12.29
C VAL A 246 13.20 -14.15 13.34
N ASP A 247 12.42 -13.35 14.08
CA ASP A 247 12.91 -12.36 15.05
C ASP A 247 14.01 -11.47 14.43
N PRO A 248 13.67 -10.71 13.36
CA PRO A 248 14.66 -10.06 12.52
C PRO A 248 15.38 -8.90 13.21
N GLU A 249 14.94 -8.46 14.38
CA GLU A 249 15.65 -7.52 15.25
C GLU A 249 16.84 -8.17 15.98
N GLU A 250 16.89 -9.51 16.06
CA GLU A 250 17.93 -10.28 16.75
C GLU A 250 18.71 -11.20 15.81
N ASN A 251 18.12 -11.56 14.65
CA ASN A 251 18.64 -12.57 13.73
C ASN A 251 18.86 -12.05 12.32
N THR A 252 19.74 -12.72 11.59
CA THR A 252 19.98 -12.53 10.15
C THR A 252 20.07 -13.87 9.40
N THR A 253 19.65 -14.97 10.04
CA THR A 253 19.63 -16.29 9.41
C THR A 253 18.35 -16.52 8.67
N ILE A 254 18.45 -16.82 7.38
CA ILE A 254 17.30 -17.07 6.52
C ILE A 254 16.89 -18.54 6.61
N THR A 255 15.61 -18.80 6.87
CA THR A 255 15.05 -20.14 7.01
C THR A 255 13.84 -20.35 6.13
N ASN A 256 13.45 -21.61 5.91
CA ASN A 256 12.16 -21.95 5.31
C ASN A 256 11.07 -21.90 6.39
N TRP A 257 10.22 -20.87 6.36
CA TRP A 257 9.11 -20.71 7.30
C TRP A 257 8.20 -21.94 7.34
N TYR A 258 7.94 -22.54 6.20
CA TYR A 258 7.00 -23.65 6.07
C TYR A 258 7.48 -24.97 6.72
N GLU A 259 8.77 -25.06 7.06
CA GLU A 259 9.34 -26.16 7.84
C GLU A 259 9.34 -25.90 9.36
N SER A 260 8.91 -24.73 9.82
CA SER A 260 8.94 -24.38 11.23
C SER A 260 7.84 -25.09 12.02
N GLU A 261 8.10 -25.29 13.30
CA GLU A 261 7.09 -25.80 14.25
C GLU A 261 5.93 -24.80 14.39
N ASP A 262 6.21 -23.50 14.30
CA ASP A 262 5.23 -22.43 14.40
C ASP A 262 4.23 -22.46 13.24
N PHE A 263 4.71 -22.69 12.00
CA PHE A 263 3.82 -22.86 10.85
C PHE A 263 2.94 -24.11 10.98
N ALA A 264 3.52 -25.21 11.44
CA ALA A 264 2.77 -26.44 11.68
C ALA A 264 1.71 -26.24 12.78
N GLN A 265 2.03 -25.55 13.88
CA GLN A 265 1.09 -25.24 14.96
C GLN A 265 -0.06 -24.37 14.44
N LEU A 266 0.27 -23.32 13.68
CA LEU A 266 -0.72 -22.45 13.04
C LEU A 266 -1.73 -23.24 12.21
N CYS A 267 -1.23 -24.11 11.33
CA CYS A 267 -2.12 -24.93 10.49
C CYS A 267 -3.00 -25.87 11.32
N ASN A 268 -2.45 -26.45 12.39
CA ASN A 268 -3.19 -27.32 13.28
C ASN A 268 -4.28 -26.56 14.04
N ASP A 269 -3.99 -25.38 14.56
CA ASP A 269 -4.96 -24.53 15.25
C ASP A 269 -6.12 -24.16 14.31
N HIS A 270 -5.80 -23.71 13.09
CA HIS A 270 -6.82 -23.34 12.11
C HIS A 270 -7.68 -24.53 11.66
N TYR A 271 -7.07 -25.70 11.47
CA TYR A 271 -7.80 -26.93 11.18
C TYR A 271 -8.76 -27.27 12.32
N ASP A 272 -8.28 -27.24 13.55
CA ASP A 272 -9.06 -27.52 14.76
C ASP A 272 -10.23 -26.54 14.93
N TRP A 273 -9.98 -25.23 14.74
CA TRP A 273 -11.02 -24.20 14.80
C TRP A 273 -12.08 -24.39 13.72
N MET A 274 -11.68 -24.78 12.52
CA MET A 274 -12.60 -25.09 11.43
C MET A 274 -13.47 -26.32 11.79
N GLN A 275 -12.87 -27.40 12.35
CA GLN A 275 -13.61 -28.59 12.78
C GLN A 275 -14.56 -28.30 13.94
N LYS A 276 -14.21 -27.39 14.85
CA LYS A 276 -15.06 -26.92 15.95
C LYS A 276 -16.17 -25.98 15.47
N GLY A 277 -16.15 -25.54 14.22
CA GLY A 277 -17.10 -24.61 13.62
C GLY A 277 -17.00 -23.21 14.20
N TYR A 278 -15.78 -22.77 14.49
CA TYR A 278 -15.47 -21.41 14.95
C TYR A 278 -15.28 -20.45 13.79
N CYS A 279 -14.90 -20.96 12.62
CA CYS A 279 -14.52 -20.18 11.46
C CYS A 279 -15.62 -20.14 10.40
N VAL A 280 -15.63 -19.08 9.58
CA VAL A 280 -16.50 -19.01 8.39
C VAL A 280 -16.17 -20.18 7.48
N PRO A 281 -17.15 -21.07 7.19
CA PRO A 281 -16.93 -22.13 6.22
C PRO A 281 -16.82 -21.53 4.82
N ASP A 282 -16.16 -22.24 3.92
CA ASP A 282 -16.05 -21.88 2.49
C ASP A 282 -15.37 -20.50 2.23
N SER A 283 -14.63 -19.95 3.18
CA SER A 283 -13.91 -18.67 3.03
C SER A 283 -12.95 -18.64 1.84
N LEU A 284 -12.50 -19.79 1.34
CA LEU A 284 -11.72 -19.91 0.09
C LEU A 284 -12.54 -19.77 -1.19
N THR A 285 -13.84 -20.02 -1.14
CA THR A 285 -14.66 -20.23 -2.34
C THR A 285 -15.90 -19.35 -2.42
N ASN A 286 -16.25 -18.66 -1.32
CA ASN A 286 -17.42 -17.78 -1.26
C ASN A 286 -17.24 -16.47 -2.04
N GLY A 287 -16.00 -16.13 -2.43
CA GLY A 287 -15.69 -14.90 -3.19
C GLY A 287 -15.63 -13.64 -2.35
N TYR A 288 -15.68 -13.74 -1.02
CA TYR A 288 -15.56 -12.62 -0.09
C TYR A 288 -14.15 -12.54 0.48
N THR A 289 -13.68 -11.32 0.69
CA THR A 289 -12.53 -11.06 1.54
C THR A 289 -12.93 -11.24 3.02
N THR A 290 -11.95 -11.29 3.92
CA THR A 290 -12.24 -11.31 5.37
C THR A 290 -13.00 -10.06 5.79
N ILE A 291 -12.69 -8.91 5.19
CA ILE A 291 -13.38 -7.63 5.43
C ILE A 291 -14.83 -7.68 4.93
N ASP A 292 -15.08 -8.27 3.75
CA ASP A 292 -16.46 -8.46 3.25
C ASP A 292 -17.27 -9.37 4.17
N SER A 293 -16.67 -10.47 4.67
CA SER A 293 -17.33 -11.38 5.62
C SER A 293 -17.71 -10.65 6.92
N MET A 294 -16.84 -9.75 7.41
CA MET A 294 -17.14 -8.89 8.56
C MET A 294 -18.26 -7.90 8.25
N ALA A 295 -18.18 -7.19 7.14
CA ALA A 295 -19.21 -6.22 6.70
C ALA A 295 -20.59 -6.88 6.57
N ASN A 296 -20.63 -8.12 6.03
CA ASN A 296 -21.84 -8.91 5.88
C ASN A 296 -22.36 -9.51 7.21
N GLY A 297 -21.61 -9.41 8.30
CA GLY A 297 -21.96 -9.97 9.60
C GLY A 297 -21.81 -11.49 9.67
N GLU A 298 -20.98 -12.09 8.83
CA GLU A 298 -20.69 -13.52 8.83
C GLU A 298 -19.71 -13.91 9.94
N CYS A 299 -18.83 -13.00 10.36
CA CYS A 299 -17.89 -13.23 11.46
C CYS A 299 -17.88 -12.10 12.48
N PHE A 300 -17.52 -12.46 13.71
CA PHE A 300 -17.37 -11.56 14.86
C PHE A 300 -16.07 -10.75 14.77
N ALA A 301 -15.02 -11.35 14.27
CA ALA A 301 -13.70 -10.76 14.22
C ALA A 301 -12.98 -11.07 12.89
N VAL A 302 -12.07 -10.20 12.55
CA VAL A 302 -11.11 -10.36 11.46
C VAL A 302 -9.72 -9.95 11.94
N THR A 303 -8.71 -10.40 11.26
CA THR A 303 -7.37 -9.89 11.51
C THR A 303 -6.92 -9.09 10.33
N SER A 304 -6.13 -8.11 10.64
CA SER A 304 -5.49 -7.23 9.67
C SER A 304 -4.26 -6.61 10.29
N SER A 305 -3.47 -5.99 9.46
CA SER A 305 -2.45 -5.07 9.94
C SER A 305 -3.10 -3.76 10.38
N ASN A 306 -2.53 -3.09 11.39
CA ASN A 306 -2.77 -1.68 11.63
C ASN A 306 -1.48 -0.90 11.38
N SER A 307 -1.60 0.13 10.61
CA SER A 307 -0.53 1.06 10.29
C SER A 307 -1.14 2.43 10.04
N VAL A 308 -0.32 3.42 9.79
CA VAL A 308 -0.80 4.78 9.49
C VAL A 308 -1.86 4.84 8.39
N GLY A 309 -1.83 3.91 7.44
CA GLY A 309 -2.80 3.87 6.35
C GLY A 309 -3.96 2.87 6.51
N MET A 310 -3.86 1.93 7.45
CA MET A 310 -4.84 0.87 7.69
C MET A 310 -5.29 0.91 9.15
N SER A 311 -5.92 2.02 9.54
CA SER A 311 -6.34 2.22 10.93
C SER A 311 -7.64 1.48 11.26
N GLN A 312 -7.91 1.30 12.55
CA GLN A 312 -9.20 0.83 13.07
C GLN A 312 -10.37 1.62 12.48
N ALA A 313 -10.21 2.93 12.34
CA ALA A 313 -11.20 3.81 11.75
C ALA A 313 -11.47 3.50 10.28
N TYR A 314 -10.43 3.25 9.50
CA TYR A 314 -10.57 2.85 8.10
C TYR A 314 -11.36 1.54 7.97
N LEU A 315 -11.01 0.52 8.76
CA LEU A 315 -11.72 -0.77 8.75
C LEU A 315 -13.15 -0.63 9.27
N SER A 316 -13.40 0.23 10.28
CA SER A 316 -14.75 0.52 10.75
C SER A 316 -15.61 1.15 9.65
N ASN A 317 -15.06 2.08 8.86
CA ASN A 317 -15.74 2.68 7.72
C ASN A 317 -16.04 1.65 6.62
N LEU A 318 -15.07 0.80 6.27
CA LEU A 318 -15.25 -0.23 5.25
C LEU A 318 -16.32 -1.27 5.64
N THR A 319 -16.32 -1.68 6.89
CA THR A 319 -17.25 -2.73 7.36
C THR A 319 -18.60 -2.19 7.80
N GLY A 320 -18.70 -0.88 8.07
CA GLY A 320 -19.87 -0.28 8.71
C GLY A 320 -20.10 -0.77 10.15
N LYS A 321 -19.06 -1.27 10.83
CA LYS A 321 -19.09 -1.83 12.18
C LYS A 321 -18.34 -0.94 13.16
N ASN A 322 -18.74 -0.98 14.42
CA ASN A 322 -18.00 -0.38 15.53
C ASN A 322 -16.90 -1.35 15.97
N LEU A 323 -15.72 -1.23 15.35
CA LEU A 323 -14.61 -2.14 15.61
C LEU A 323 -13.77 -1.67 16.80
N GLU A 324 -13.32 -2.63 17.60
CA GLU A 324 -12.25 -2.47 18.58
C GLU A 324 -11.03 -3.27 18.12
N MET A 325 -9.82 -2.81 18.47
CA MET A 325 -8.57 -3.42 18.05
C MET A 325 -7.84 -4.05 19.24
N VAL A 326 -7.29 -5.24 19.02
CA VAL A 326 -6.37 -5.90 19.96
C VAL A 326 -5.07 -6.23 19.26
N MET A 327 -3.96 -5.86 19.90
CA MET A 327 -2.63 -6.10 19.34
C MET A 327 -2.27 -7.58 19.44
N VAL A 328 -1.73 -8.13 18.35
CA VAL A 328 -1.20 -9.49 18.26
C VAL A 328 0.32 -9.47 18.16
N ARG A 329 0.89 -8.50 17.45
CA ARG A 329 2.33 -8.28 17.31
C ARG A 329 2.63 -6.78 17.27
N GLU A 330 3.69 -6.37 17.94
CA GLU A 330 4.19 -4.99 17.93
C GLU A 330 4.67 -4.54 16.55
N ALA A 331 4.82 -3.23 16.38
CA ALA A 331 5.24 -2.66 15.12
C ALA A 331 6.63 -3.15 14.71
N LEU A 332 6.76 -3.55 13.43
CA LEU A 332 8.00 -4.01 12.80
C LEU A 332 8.27 -3.19 11.54
N LEU A 333 9.52 -2.76 11.40
CA LEU A 333 10.05 -2.13 10.20
C LEU A 333 10.92 -3.12 9.43
N THR A 334 10.51 -3.45 8.22
CA THR A 334 11.29 -4.23 7.26
C THR A 334 11.43 -3.48 5.94
N THR A 335 12.39 -3.83 5.12
CA THR A 335 12.52 -3.30 3.75
C THR A 335 11.22 -3.47 2.95
N GLY A 336 10.57 -4.61 3.12
CA GLY A 336 9.30 -4.90 2.44
C GLY A 336 8.20 -3.93 2.84
N TYR A 337 8.03 -3.63 4.14
CA TYR A 337 7.01 -2.68 4.61
C TYR A 337 7.29 -1.25 4.17
N VAL A 338 8.55 -0.79 4.26
CA VAL A 338 8.94 0.53 3.74
C VAL A 338 8.64 0.65 2.25
N ASN A 339 8.95 -0.39 1.49
CA ASN A 339 8.76 -0.41 0.05
C ASN A 339 7.33 -0.72 -0.40
N THR A 340 6.41 -1.06 0.50
CA THR A 340 4.98 -1.24 0.12
C THR A 340 4.41 0.01 -0.51
N GLN A 341 4.90 1.19 -0.11
CA GLN A 341 4.54 2.48 -0.69
C GLN A 341 5.77 3.37 -0.72
N SER A 342 6.27 3.62 -1.89
CA SER A 342 7.41 4.50 -2.12
C SER A 342 7.19 5.31 -3.40
N TRP A 343 7.93 6.40 -3.54
CA TRP A 343 7.92 7.25 -4.73
C TRP A 343 9.19 7.03 -5.53
N GLY A 344 9.06 6.74 -6.81
CA GLY A 344 10.16 6.69 -7.76
C GLY A 344 10.00 7.75 -8.86
N VAL A 345 11.11 8.12 -9.47
CA VAL A 345 11.10 8.92 -10.70
C VAL A 345 11.27 7.97 -11.88
N ALA A 346 10.38 8.07 -12.86
CA ALA A 346 10.47 7.23 -14.06
C ALA A 346 11.75 7.50 -14.85
N SER A 347 12.35 6.45 -15.41
CA SER A 347 13.63 6.58 -16.13
C SER A 347 13.56 7.43 -17.40
N ASN A 348 12.37 7.66 -17.94
CA ASN A 348 12.11 8.54 -19.08
C ASN A 348 11.60 9.94 -18.68
N SER A 349 11.65 10.30 -17.38
CA SER A 349 11.36 11.67 -16.96
C SER A 349 12.34 12.65 -17.61
N GLU A 350 11.80 13.72 -18.18
CA GLU A 350 12.63 14.76 -18.83
C GLU A 350 13.28 15.69 -17.79
N ASN A 351 12.77 15.71 -16.55
CA ASN A 351 13.31 16.55 -15.48
C ASN A 351 13.21 15.88 -14.10
N PRO A 352 14.09 14.89 -13.79
CA PRO A 352 14.10 14.21 -12.51
C PRO A 352 14.29 15.15 -11.32
N GLU A 353 15.01 16.25 -11.49
CA GLU A 353 15.21 17.27 -10.44
C GLU A 353 13.88 17.89 -10.02
N LYS A 354 13.03 18.27 -10.97
CA LYS A 354 11.69 18.82 -10.70
C LYS A 354 10.77 17.81 -10.01
N ALA A 355 10.87 16.54 -10.40
CA ALA A 355 10.13 15.46 -9.75
C ALA A 355 10.51 15.32 -8.27
N VAL A 356 11.81 15.38 -7.96
CA VAL A 356 12.28 15.31 -6.56
C VAL A 356 11.98 16.62 -5.79
N GLN A 357 12.06 17.79 -6.44
CA GLN A 357 11.63 19.06 -5.80
C GLN A 357 10.15 19.02 -5.40
N PHE A 358 9.29 18.41 -6.22
CA PHE A 358 7.88 18.21 -5.85
C PHE A 358 7.74 17.28 -4.63
N LEU A 359 8.48 16.16 -4.58
CA LEU A 359 8.47 15.27 -3.42
C LEU A 359 8.94 15.99 -2.16
N ASP A 360 10.04 16.75 -2.24
CA ASP A 360 10.55 17.51 -1.11
C ASP A 360 9.51 18.52 -0.59
N LEU A 361 8.86 19.25 -1.50
CA LEU A 361 7.77 20.16 -1.17
C LEU A 361 6.58 19.43 -0.55
N LEU A 362 6.18 18.28 -1.11
CA LEU A 362 5.05 17.48 -0.65
C LEU A 362 5.20 17.04 0.82
N PHE A 363 6.41 16.72 1.26
CA PHE A 363 6.69 16.31 2.63
C PHE A 363 6.85 17.50 3.61
N GLN A 364 7.03 18.70 3.11
CA GLN A 364 7.21 19.91 3.93
C GLN A 364 5.99 20.83 3.92
N ASN A 365 5.04 20.63 3.02
CA ASN A 365 3.86 21.47 2.86
C ASN A 365 2.58 20.68 3.12
N ALA A 366 2.01 20.85 4.33
CA ALA A 366 0.79 20.16 4.74
C ALA A 366 -0.43 20.50 3.88
N GLU A 367 -0.51 21.72 3.32
CA GLU A 367 -1.61 22.11 2.43
C GLU A 367 -1.54 21.32 1.11
N LEU A 368 -0.36 21.22 0.51
CA LEU A 368 -0.13 20.40 -0.69
C LEU A 368 -0.44 18.92 -0.43
N ALA A 369 0.06 18.37 0.69
CA ALA A 369 -0.22 16.99 1.08
C ALA A 369 -1.73 16.74 1.26
N ASN A 370 -2.44 17.66 1.89
CA ASN A 370 -3.88 17.53 2.11
C ASN A 370 -4.70 17.72 0.82
N LEU A 371 -4.27 18.57 -0.10
CA LEU A 371 -4.86 18.65 -1.44
C LEU A 371 -4.71 17.32 -2.20
N MET A 372 -3.51 16.71 -2.15
CA MET A 372 -3.27 15.42 -2.79
C MET A 372 -4.09 14.29 -2.17
N ASN A 373 -4.23 14.25 -0.82
CA ASN A 373 -4.96 13.20 -0.12
C ASN A 373 -6.48 13.40 -0.15
N TYR A 374 -6.98 14.61 0.08
CA TYR A 374 -8.38 14.87 0.38
C TYR A 374 -9.04 15.84 -0.59
N GLY A 375 -8.27 16.51 -1.45
CA GLY A 375 -8.80 17.52 -2.38
C GLY A 375 -9.16 18.83 -1.69
N ILE A 376 -10.29 19.45 -2.08
CA ILE A 376 -10.69 20.82 -1.74
C ILE A 376 -11.67 20.83 -0.57
N GLU A 377 -11.41 21.65 0.45
CA GLU A 377 -12.29 21.87 1.62
C GLU A 377 -13.67 22.33 1.18
N GLY A 378 -14.71 21.81 1.82
CA GLY A 378 -16.12 22.09 1.51
C GLY A 378 -16.67 21.30 0.32
N SER A 379 -15.82 20.91 -0.63
CA SER A 379 -16.22 20.10 -1.79
C SER A 379 -15.99 18.60 -1.56
N HIS A 380 -14.84 18.22 -1.03
CA HIS A 380 -14.41 16.83 -0.89
C HIS A 380 -14.26 16.39 0.58
N TYR A 381 -14.00 17.34 1.46
CA TYR A 381 -13.96 17.13 2.90
C TYR A 381 -14.46 18.38 3.66
N ALA A 382 -14.77 18.18 4.93
CA ALA A 382 -15.03 19.24 5.89
C ALA A 382 -14.21 18.98 7.15
N LYS A 383 -13.62 20.04 7.75
CA LYS A 383 -12.93 19.94 9.03
C LYS A 383 -13.91 19.65 10.14
N VAL A 384 -13.49 18.87 11.13
CA VAL A 384 -14.29 18.55 12.31
C VAL A 384 -13.99 19.58 13.39
N ASP A 385 -15.00 20.29 13.85
CA ASP A 385 -14.86 21.32 14.88
C ASP A 385 -14.28 20.76 16.18
N GLY A 386 -13.29 21.46 16.74
CA GLY A 386 -12.67 21.10 18.01
C GLY A 386 -11.56 20.07 17.91
N THR A 387 -11.21 19.63 16.72
CA THR A 387 -10.07 18.74 16.44
C THR A 387 -8.94 19.51 15.76
N GLN A 388 -7.71 18.93 15.74
CA GLN A 388 -6.57 19.56 15.08
C GLN A 388 -6.54 19.24 13.59
N ASN A 389 -6.50 17.94 13.27
CA ASN A 389 -6.29 17.45 11.90
C ASN A 389 -7.31 16.36 11.49
N ILE A 390 -8.53 16.41 12.05
CA ILE A 390 -9.59 15.46 11.70
C ILE A 390 -10.54 16.09 10.69
N VAL A 391 -10.86 15.31 9.65
CA VAL A 391 -11.81 15.67 8.60
C VAL A 391 -12.92 14.63 8.49
N ALA A 392 -14.06 15.04 7.93
CA ALA A 392 -15.18 14.17 7.62
C ALA A 392 -15.59 14.39 6.14
N PHE A 393 -16.47 13.57 5.62
CA PHE A 393 -17.15 13.88 4.38
C PHE A 393 -18.05 15.12 4.58
N PRO A 394 -18.22 15.97 3.54
CA PRO A 394 -19.15 17.07 3.62
C PRO A 394 -20.58 16.56 3.90
N GLU A 395 -21.44 17.41 4.48
CA GLU A 395 -22.80 17.05 4.82
C GLU A 395 -23.55 16.45 3.61
N GLY A 396 -24.11 15.25 3.80
CA GLY A 396 -24.86 14.51 2.78
C GLY A 396 -23.99 13.82 1.73
N LYS A 397 -22.69 13.78 1.91
CA LYS A 397 -21.75 13.04 1.04
C LYS A 397 -21.07 11.88 1.81
N ASP A 398 -20.55 10.94 1.03
CA ASP A 398 -19.78 9.77 1.47
C ASP A 398 -18.68 9.44 0.44
N ALA A 399 -17.93 8.38 0.67
CA ALA A 399 -16.85 7.94 -0.22
C ALA A 399 -17.30 7.73 -1.68
N SER A 400 -18.55 7.33 -1.90
CA SER A 400 -19.09 7.05 -3.24
C SER A 400 -19.59 8.29 -3.98
N THR A 401 -19.80 9.40 -3.26
CA THR A 401 -20.44 10.61 -3.77
C THR A 401 -19.56 11.85 -3.81
N VAL A 402 -18.37 11.81 -3.20
CA VAL A 402 -17.35 12.86 -3.37
C VAL A 402 -16.66 12.76 -4.73
N GLY A 403 -16.28 13.91 -5.30
CA GLY A 403 -15.66 13.97 -6.63
C GLY A 403 -14.16 13.70 -6.64
N TYR A 404 -13.49 13.62 -5.47
CA TYR A 404 -12.06 13.37 -5.36
C TYR A 404 -11.72 12.72 -4.00
N GLY A 405 -10.79 11.77 -3.99
CA GLY A 405 -10.30 11.11 -2.81
C GLY A 405 -11.18 9.93 -2.40
N GLY A 406 -12.13 10.13 -1.54
CA GLY A 406 -12.88 9.03 -0.91
C GLY A 406 -12.11 8.49 0.29
N ASP A 407 -12.16 7.17 0.55
CA ASP A 407 -11.43 6.53 1.64
C ASP A 407 -10.02 6.15 1.21
N ILE A 408 -9.22 7.15 0.82
CA ILE A 408 -7.81 6.94 0.50
C ILE A 408 -7.01 6.80 1.79
N ILE A 409 -6.10 5.86 1.77
CA ILE A 409 -4.96 5.80 2.67
C ILE A 409 -4.09 7.03 2.39
N SER A 410 -3.72 7.78 3.42
CA SER A 410 -2.94 9.04 3.29
C SER A 410 -1.51 8.75 2.78
N TRP A 411 -1.34 8.67 1.47
CA TRP A 411 -0.07 8.29 0.81
C TRP A 411 0.80 9.49 0.45
N PHE A 412 0.32 10.70 0.70
CA PHE A 412 0.99 11.90 0.26
C PHE A 412 1.43 12.73 1.46
N GLY A 413 2.74 12.97 1.56
CA GLY A 413 3.34 13.87 2.53
C GLY A 413 3.59 13.27 3.92
N ASP A 414 3.89 14.13 4.88
CA ASP A 414 4.12 13.75 6.26
C ASP A 414 2.80 13.49 7.00
N THR A 415 2.59 12.26 7.41
CA THR A 415 1.36 11.83 8.10
C THR A 415 1.12 12.56 9.42
N LYS A 416 2.17 13.11 10.08
CA LYS A 416 2.00 13.93 11.28
C LYS A 416 1.27 15.23 11.01
N THR A 417 1.32 15.72 9.78
CA THR A 417 0.70 16.98 9.34
C THR A 417 -0.49 16.78 8.40
N ALA A 418 -0.64 15.58 7.85
CA ALA A 418 -1.76 15.23 7.00
C ALA A 418 -3.05 15.01 7.84
N PHE A 419 -4.19 15.37 7.27
CA PHE A 419 -5.48 15.10 7.89
C PHE A 419 -5.73 13.60 8.06
N GLN A 420 -6.56 13.28 9.04
CA GLN A 420 -7.13 11.95 9.20
C GLN A 420 -8.65 12.04 9.10
N ARG A 421 -9.29 11.01 8.54
CA ARG A 421 -10.75 11.00 8.40
C ARG A 421 -11.41 10.35 9.62
N THR A 422 -12.59 10.88 10.01
CA THR A 422 -13.45 10.22 10.99
C THR A 422 -13.72 8.75 10.59
N PRO A 423 -13.85 7.81 11.56
CA PRO A 423 -13.93 8.00 13.00
C PRO A 423 -12.59 8.13 13.73
N ASN A 424 -11.43 8.30 13.04
CA ASN A 424 -10.20 8.65 13.72
C ASN A 424 -10.40 9.92 14.57
N THR A 425 -9.68 9.99 15.68
CA THR A 425 -9.65 11.14 16.59
C THR A 425 -8.24 11.69 16.67
N ASP A 426 -8.04 12.80 17.39
CA ASP A 426 -6.70 13.36 17.60
C ASP A 426 -5.75 12.37 18.32
N GLU A 427 -6.27 11.38 19.07
CA GLU A 427 -5.49 10.30 19.68
C GLU A 427 -4.73 9.44 18.66
N PHE A 428 -5.18 9.42 17.40
CA PHE A 428 -4.43 8.75 16.33
C PHE A 428 -3.00 9.31 16.19
N PHE A 429 -2.84 10.62 16.34
CA PHE A 429 -1.53 11.27 16.20
C PHE A 429 -0.59 10.94 17.36
N ASP A 430 -1.12 10.60 18.55
CA ASP A 430 -0.32 10.17 19.70
C ASP A 430 0.35 8.80 19.45
N THR A 431 -0.24 7.97 18.58
CA THR A 431 0.27 6.62 18.29
C THR A 431 1.17 6.55 17.05
N ILE A 432 1.28 7.65 16.30
CA ILE A 432 2.00 7.63 15.00
C ILE A 432 3.49 7.31 15.16
N ASP A 433 4.09 7.76 16.26
CA ASP A 433 5.50 7.49 16.55
C ASP A 433 5.77 6.02 16.86
N ASP A 434 4.76 5.28 17.34
CA ASP A 434 4.84 3.84 17.60
C ASP A 434 5.00 3.03 16.31
N TYR A 435 4.61 3.59 15.17
CA TYR A 435 4.74 2.97 13.83
C TYR A 435 5.97 3.45 13.05
N GLY A 436 6.77 4.35 13.65
CA GLY A 436 7.90 5.01 13.00
C GLY A 436 9.26 4.48 13.45
N LEU A 437 10.28 5.28 13.13
CA LEU A 437 11.68 4.92 13.39
C LEU A 437 12.02 4.75 14.87
N GLU A 438 11.30 5.40 15.79
CA GLU A 438 11.60 5.38 17.22
C GLU A 438 10.83 4.27 17.96
N GLY A 439 9.57 4.02 17.60
CA GLY A 439 8.70 3.09 18.31
C GLY A 439 8.72 1.67 17.76
N ALA A 440 8.84 1.50 16.44
CA ALA A 440 8.81 0.18 15.83
C ALA A 440 10.13 -0.58 16.01
N LYS A 441 10.04 -1.91 16.20
CA LYS A 441 11.20 -2.79 16.10
C LYS A 441 11.76 -2.76 14.69
N LYS A 442 13.08 -2.79 14.54
CA LYS A 442 13.75 -2.72 13.24
C LYS A 442 14.40 -4.05 12.91
N SER A 443 14.12 -4.54 11.71
CA SER A 443 14.89 -5.66 11.14
C SER A 443 16.36 -5.28 10.98
N LEU A 444 17.26 -6.15 11.38
CA LEU A 444 18.70 -6.05 11.06
C LEU A 444 18.96 -6.10 9.55
N CYS A 445 17.96 -6.59 8.78
CA CYS A 445 18.01 -6.65 7.32
C CYS A 445 17.41 -5.39 6.65
N LEU A 446 17.00 -4.36 7.41
CA LEU A 446 16.45 -3.13 6.84
C LEU A 446 17.42 -2.47 5.87
N GLY A 447 16.99 -2.27 4.63
CA GLY A 447 17.77 -1.81 3.49
C GLY A 447 18.36 -2.94 2.62
N PHE A 448 18.28 -4.19 3.05
CA PHE A 448 18.66 -5.32 2.19
C PHE A 448 17.56 -5.60 1.15
N THR A 449 17.98 -5.91 -0.07
CA THR A 449 17.11 -6.35 -1.16
C THR A 449 17.73 -7.56 -1.84
N PHE A 450 16.94 -8.61 -1.99
CA PHE A 450 17.37 -9.83 -2.64
C PHE A 450 17.30 -9.70 -4.16
N ASP A 451 18.42 -9.89 -4.86
CA ASP A 451 18.47 -10.04 -6.31
C ASP A 451 18.18 -11.50 -6.69
N THR A 452 17.00 -11.72 -7.24
CA THR A 452 16.53 -13.07 -7.63
C THR A 452 17.06 -13.56 -8.96
N SER A 453 17.81 -12.76 -9.72
CA SER A 453 18.21 -13.04 -11.11
C SER A 453 18.88 -14.41 -11.31
N LYS A 454 19.67 -14.86 -10.33
CA LYS A 454 20.36 -16.17 -10.40
C LYS A 454 19.45 -17.37 -10.13
N VAL A 455 18.33 -17.16 -9.46
CA VAL A 455 17.39 -18.21 -9.00
C VAL A 455 15.95 -17.93 -9.42
N ALA A 456 15.73 -17.08 -10.42
CA ALA A 456 14.39 -16.63 -10.83
C ALA A 456 13.45 -17.80 -11.19
N THR A 457 13.98 -18.86 -11.80
CA THR A 457 13.20 -20.07 -12.14
C THR A 457 12.72 -20.79 -10.89
N GLN A 458 13.60 -20.95 -9.90
CA GLN A 458 13.26 -21.57 -8.63
C GLN A 458 12.26 -20.73 -7.86
N VAL A 459 12.46 -19.42 -7.78
CA VAL A 459 11.53 -18.49 -7.14
C VAL A 459 10.13 -18.65 -7.72
N ALA A 460 9.98 -18.60 -9.05
CA ALA A 460 8.68 -18.77 -9.70
C ALA A 460 8.05 -20.15 -9.42
N ALA A 461 8.87 -21.21 -9.39
CA ALA A 461 8.39 -22.55 -9.06
C ALA A 461 7.94 -22.66 -7.59
N VAL A 462 8.70 -22.11 -6.65
CA VAL A 462 8.35 -22.04 -5.22
C VAL A 462 7.05 -21.26 -5.01
N GLN A 463 6.91 -20.09 -5.64
CA GLN A 463 5.68 -19.28 -5.57
C GLN A 463 4.46 -20.04 -6.06
N SER A 464 4.61 -20.81 -7.14
CA SER A 464 3.53 -21.67 -7.66
C SER A 464 3.13 -22.76 -6.66
N VAL A 465 4.10 -23.41 -6.03
CA VAL A 465 3.85 -24.43 -4.99
C VAL A 465 3.18 -23.81 -3.76
N VAL A 466 3.65 -22.65 -3.30
CA VAL A 466 3.02 -21.94 -2.18
C VAL A 466 1.57 -21.59 -2.52
N GLY A 467 1.30 -21.07 -3.72
CA GLY A 467 -0.06 -20.76 -4.18
C GLY A 467 -1.00 -21.96 -4.24
N GLU A 468 -0.46 -23.18 -4.44
CA GLU A 468 -1.25 -24.42 -4.45
C GLU A 468 -1.60 -24.90 -3.04
N TYR A 469 -0.65 -24.91 -2.11
CA TYR A 469 -0.81 -25.57 -0.80
C TYR A 469 -1.23 -24.61 0.32
N LYS A 470 -0.61 -23.43 0.40
CA LYS A 470 -0.79 -22.50 1.51
C LYS A 470 -2.25 -22.13 1.78
N PRO A 471 -3.08 -21.75 0.78
CA PRO A 471 -4.44 -21.32 1.05
C PRO A 471 -5.28 -22.37 1.78
N THR A 472 -5.18 -23.64 1.41
CA THR A 472 -5.96 -24.71 2.03
C THR A 472 -5.47 -25.07 3.43
N LEU A 473 -4.16 -24.99 3.68
CA LEU A 473 -3.54 -25.18 4.99
C LEU A 473 -3.92 -24.07 5.95
N THR A 474 -3.72 -22.81 5.55
CA THR A 474 -3.92 -21.66 6.43
C THR A 474 -5.38 -21.30 6.68
N THR A 475 -6.31 -21.86 5.92
CA THR A 475 -7.76 -21.74 6.18
C THR A 475 -8.37 -22.94 6.89
N GLY A 476 -7.54 -23.92 7.28
CA GLY A 476 -7.99 -25.09 8.04
C GLY A 476 -8.86 -26.06 7.24
N ASN A 477 -8.78 -26.03 5.90
CA ASN A 477 -9.61 -26.88 5.03
C ASN A 477 -9.03 -28.28 4.77
N VAL A 478 -7.77 -28.50 5.11
CA VAL A 478 -7.09 -29.78 4.95
C VAL A 478 -6.40 -30.21 6.23
N ASN A 479 -6.20 -31.52 6.40
CA ASN A 479 -5.48 -32.04 7.57
C ASN A 479 -3.97 -31.72 7.46
N PRO A 480 -3.40 -30.89 8.36
CA PRO A 480 -2.01 -30.49 8.28
C PRO A 480 -1.01 -31.64 8.37
N ASP A 481 -1.30 -32.67 9.18
CA ASP A 481 -0.43 -33.83 9.36
C ASP A 481 -0.21 -34.61 8.04
N GLU A 482 -1.17 -34.54 7.12
CA GLU A 482 -1.09 -35.20 5.83
C GLU A 482 -0.46 -34.29 4.78
N VAL A 483 -0.82 -33.00 4.76
CA VAL A 483 -0.51 -32.08 3.67
C VAL A 483 0.83 -31.36 3.85
N ILE A 484 1.22 -30.97 5.09
CA ILE A 484 2.49 -30.28 5.34
C ILE A 484 3.70 -31.09 4.82
N PRO A 485 3.82 -32.40 5.05
CA PRO A 485 4.96 -33.17 4.51
C PRO A 485 5.01 -33.16 2.98
N GLU A 486 3.88 -33.19 2.28
CA GLU A 486 3.79 -33.10 0.83
C GLU A 486 4.19 -31.71 0.34
N PHE A 487 3.71 -30.67 1.02
CA PHE A 487 4.04 -29.27 0.73
C PHE A 487 5.54 -29.01 0.87
N ILE A 488 6.14 -29.41 1.99
CA ILE A 488 7.60 -29.26 2.22
C ILE A 488 8.39 -29.98 1.12
N LYS A 489 7.97 -31.21 0.77
CA LYS A 489 8.63 -31.95 -0.31
C LYS A 489 8.54 -31.22 -1.64
N ALA A 490 7.34 -30.69 -1.99
CA ALA A 490 7.13 -29.93 -3.23
C ALA A 490 7.98 -28.66 -3.26
N LEU A 491 8.11 -27.93 -2.13
CA LEU A 491 8.98 -26.76 -2.01
C LEU A 491 10.45 -27.09 -2.27
N LYS A 492 10.95 -28.21 -1.71
CA LYS A 492 12.31 -28.67 -1.95
C LYS A 492 12.55 -29.09 -3.39
N ASP A 493 11.59 -29.80 -3.97
CA ASP A 493 11.64 -30.19 -5.40
C ASP A 493 11.59 -28.96 -6.32
N ALA A 494 10.94 -27.84 -5.89
CA ALA A 494 10.91 -26.55 -6.59
C ALA A 494 12.18 -25.72 -6.41
N GLY A 495 13.04 -26.06 -5.46
CA GLY A 495 14.37 -25.44 -5.27
C GLY A 495 14.41 -24.34 -4.19
N ILE A 496 13.56 -24.40 -3.15
CA ILE A 496 13.57 -23.42 -2.07
C ILE A 496 14.91 -23.36 -1.35
N ASP A 497 15.61 -24.48 -1.21
CA ASP A 497 16.93 -24.55 -0.56
C ASP A 497 17.98 -23.76 -1.34
N GLU A 498 17.93 -23.78 -2.68
CA GLU A 498 18.79 -22.99 -3.55
C GLU A 498 18.49 -21.50 -3.44
N VAL A 499 17.20 -21.12 -3.37
CA VAL A 499 16.78 -19.72 -3.20
C VAL A 499 17.29 -19.19 -1.86
N ILE A 500 17.05 -19.90 -0.76
CA ILE A 500 17.49 -19.49 0.59
C ILE A 500 19.01 -19.38 0.65
N LYS A 501 19.74 -20.31 0.06
CA LYS A 501 21.20 -20.27 0.04
C LYS A 501 21.75 -19.07 -0.73
N GLU A 502 21.19 -18.74 -1.89
CA GLU A 502 21.60 -17.57 -2.65
C GLU A 502 21.24 -16.28 -1.89
N ASN A 503 20.03 -16.20 -1.32
CA ASN A 503 19.59 -15.06 -0.53
C ASN A 503 20.49 -14.84 0.68
N GLN A 504 20.81 -15.89 1.46
CA GLN A 504 21.73 -15.80 2.60
C GLN A 504 23.13 -15.33 2.17
N SER A 505 23.62 -15.81 1.04
CA SER A 505 24.92 -15.39 0.51
C SER A 505 24.96 -13.90 0.19
N GLN A 506 23.88 -13.36 -0.37
CA GLN A 506 23.76 -11.94 -0.66
C GLN A 506 23.59 -11.10 0.61
N LEU A 507 22.76 -11.55 1.56
CA LEU A 507 22.58 -10.91 2.86
C LEU A 507 23.91 -10.84 3.63
N ASP A 508 24.68 -11.95 3.69
CA ASP A 508 25.98 -12.00 4.36
C ASP A 508 27.01 -11.05 3.70
N ALA A 509 26.92 -10.87 2.39
CA ALA A 509 27.77 -9.93 1.66
C ALA A 509 27.39 -8.48 1.98
N TRP A 510 26.10 -8.19 1.98
CA TRP A 510 25.57 -6.86 2.26
C TRP A 510 25.83 -6.44 3.72
N LEU A 511 25.66 -7.32 4.69
CA LEU A 511 25.96 -7.05 6.10
C LEU A 511 27.44 -6.65 6.35
N LYS A 512 28.37 -7.07 5.49
CA LYS A 512 29.78 -6.67 5.58
C LYS A 512 30.03 -5.24 5.07
N THR A 513 29.06 -4.65 4.39
CA THR A 513 29.15 -3.28 3.85
C THR A 513 28.56 -2.24 4.79
N LYS A 514 27.79 -2.69 5.80
CA LYS A 514 27.29 -1.86 6.91
C LYS A 514 28.37 -1.65 7.96
#